data_3b6aeffd8a62585c3b1ebaf0c628410c
#
_entry.id   3b6aeffd8a62585c3b1ebaf0c628410c
#
_cell.length_a   1.000
_cell.length_b   1.000
_cell.length_c   1.000
_cell.angle_alpha   90.00
_cell.angle_beta   90.00
_cell.angle_gamma   90.00
#
_symmetry.space_group_name_H-M   'P 1'
#
loop_
_entity.id
_entity.type
_entity.pdbx_description
1 polymer ?
#
loop_
_entity_poly.entity_id
_entity_poly.type
_entity_poly.pdbx_seq_one_letter_code
_entity_poly.pdbx_strand_id
1 'polypeptide(L)'
;MRELTEVLEDWEAVIGLEIHTELTALDTKMFCGCKLSHDDVPNTHVCPVCLGLPGALPVPNRRAIQSIVKAGLATNCQIQKRSMFYRKHYFYPDMAKNFQTTQGPVAFCMHGRLDLEVAGRGAAARPACAFGADQAESLASASANAEGLSRQMAEGLPERSAGALAGMAAYDTAAPAVPELHDDGAYPVPIRLLRIHMEEDAAKMVHVGGEEGRIGGAAESLVDYNRCGTPLIELVTEPDLRTPEEARLFMEKLRRIFLTIGISDCSMEKGSMRCDGNVSIRRRGESVLGTKTELKNLNSFKALHDGLAYEICRQAEVLENGGTIYQETRHWEPSRKRTVVMRVKETADDYRLFPDPDLAPFDLSDGFIEQCRAELPELPDAKRERFEAEYGIKRADAEQLAGDPQAAGFFEAAAAGLVGKAAQTVANLVVNELAAYLKGAGVGLGESGIAPAQVASLAKLLAEDTISSNQAHEVFEVMAESGDDPEKIVDERGMRQVSDTGALQPIVDQVLAACSDQAQQYRDGNQKVIGFLVGQCMKASRGTGNPKLFNELLRASLG
;
A
#
# COMPACT_ATOMS: atom_id res chain seq x y z
N MET A 1 18.43 -13.54 20.39
CA MET A 1 17.16 -13.82 19.66
C MET A 1 17.48 -14.69 18.45
N ARG A 2 16.65 -15.68 18.16
CA ARG A 2 16.67 -16.49 16.92
C ARG A 2 16.27 -15.62 15.74
N GLU A 3 16.64 -16.03 14.54
CA GLU A 3 16.14 -15.40 13.30
C GLU A 3 14.65 -15.67 13.12
N LEU A 4 13.95 -14.72 12.47
CA LEU A 4 12.48 -14.82 12.30
C LEU A 4 12.05 -16.13 11.63
N THR A 5 12.78 -16.57 10.61
CA THR A 5 12.49 -17.82 9.88
C THR A 5 12.55 -19.05 10.80
N GLU A 6 13.55 -19.10 11.67
CA GLU A 6 13.70 -20.19 12.65
C GLU A 6 12.59 -20.15 13.72
N VAL A 7 12.19 -18.94 14.16
CA VAL A 7 11.09 -18.77 15.12
C VAL A 7 9.78 -19.25 14.52
N LEU A 8 9.52 -18.90 13.26
CA LEU A 8 8.28 -19.29 12.56
C LEU A 8 8.20 -20.79 12.21
N GLU A 9 9.26 -21.58 12.39
CA GLU A 9 9.17 -23.04 12.34
C GLU A 9 8.41 -23.63 13.52
N ASP A 10 8.60 -23.07 14.73
CA ASP A 10 8.03 -23.56 15.99
C ASP A 10 6.78 -22.78 16.43
N TRP A 11 6.72 -21.49 16.05
CA TRP A 11 5.71 -20.55 16.48
C TRP A 11 4.87 -20.04 15.31
N GLU A 12 3.61 -19.80 15.55
CA GLU A 12 2.71 -19.10 14.62
C GLU A 12 2.43 -17.71 15.15
N ALA A 13 2.73 -16.69 14.34
CA ALA A 13 2.34 -15.33 14.64
C ALA A 13 0.86 -15.10 14.29
N VAL A 14 0.19 -14.31 15.10
CA VAL A 14 -1.19 -13.85 14.91
C VAL A 14 -1.19 -12.34 14.96
N ILE A 15 -1.47 -11.70 13.81
CA ILE A 15 -1.30 -10.27 13.63
C ILE A 15 -2.63 -9.66 13.17
N GLY A 16 -3.04 -8.59 13.85
CA GLY A 16 -4.12 -7.70 13.44
C GLY A 16 -3.61 -6.27 13.33
N LEU A 17 -4.19 -5.50 12.43
CA LEU A 17 -3.82 -4.11 12.19
C LEU A 17 -4.97 -3.17 12.50
N GLU A 18 -4.62 -2.01 13.05
CA GLU A 18 -5.47 -0.85 13.22
C GLU A 18 -4.87 0.31 12.42
N ILE A 19 -5.61 0.77 11.42
CA ILE A 19 -5.09 1.69 10.41
C ILE A 19 -5.93 2.95 10.39
N HIS A 20 -5.29 4.08 10.69
CA HIS A 20 -5.90 5.40 10.65
C HIS A 20 -5.50 6.11 9.35
N THR A 21 -6.49 6.69 8.64
CA THR A 21 -6.25 7.45 7.42
C THR A 21 -7.01 8.76 7.46
N GLU A 22 -6.29 9.88 7.39
CA GLU A 22 -6.89 11.20 7.25
C GLU A 22 -7.46 11.37 5.83
N LEU A 23 -8.67 11.93 5.73
CA LEU A 23 -9.32 12.20 4.44
C LEU A 23 -8.80 13.53 3.86
N THR A 24 -7.54 13.54 3.42
CA THR A 24 -6.82 14.74 2.97
C THR A 24 -7.35 15.36 1.68
N ALA A 25 -8.19 14.62 0.93
CA ALA A 25 -8.84 15.14 -0.28
C ALA A 25 -10.05 16.05 0.00
N LEU A 26 -10.37 16.30 1.26
CA LEU A 26 -11.46 17.17 1.67
C LEU A 26 -10.98 18.60 1.91
N ASP A 27 -11.91 19.56 1.72
CA ASP A 27 -11.60 20.97 1.93
C ASP A 27 -11.81 21.41 3.38
N THR A 28 -12.72 20.72 4.11
CA THR A 28 -13.17 21.14 5.44
C THR A 28 -13.15 20.00 6.45
N LYS A 29 -13.10 20.38 7.73
CA LYS A 29 -13.15 19.48 8.88
C LYS A 29 -14.42 18.64 8.93
N MET A 30 -14.42 17.62 9.81
CA MET A 30 -15.50 16.64 9.90
C MET A 30 -16.85 17.24 10.30
N PHE A 31 -16.85 18.18 11.25
CA PHE A 31 -18.09 18.69 11.85
C PHE A 31 -18.25 20.20 11.73
N CYS A 32 -17.39 20.90 10.99
CA CYS A 32 -17.47 22.34 10.76
C CYS A 32 -16.89 22.74 9.40
N GLY A 33 -17.09 24.02 9.02
CA GLY A 33 -16.58 24.58 7.76
C GLY A 33 -15.15 25.10 7.80
N CYS A 34 -14.37 24.84 8.85
CA CYS A 34 -12.96 25.24 8.89
C CYS A 34 -12.16 24.47 7.84
N LYS A 35 -11.26 25.19 7.17
CA LYS A 35 -10.33 24.61 6.17
C LYS A 35 -9.46 23.52 6.81
N LEU A 36 -9.23 22.42 6.09
CA LEU A 36 -8.18 21.48 6.42
C LEU A 36 -6.82 22.08 6.03
N SER A 37 -5.90 22.13 6.98
CA SER A 37 -4.54 22.61 6.75
C SER A 37 -3.60 22.09 7.83
N HIS A 38 -2.43 21.66 7.41
CA HIS A 38 -1.35 21.18 8.30
C HIS A 38 -0.14 22.13 8.31
N ASP A 39 -0.04 23.04 7.33
CA ASP A 39 1.14 23.87 7.08
C ASP A 39 0.88 25.37 7.28
N ASP A 40 -0.36 25.76 7.54
CA ASP A 40 -0.70 27.16 7.82
C ASP A 40 -0.30 27.57 9.24
N VAL A 41 -0.31 28.86 9.52
CA VAL A 41 0.00 29.40 10.86
C VAL A 41 -0.85 28.69 11.92
N PRO A 42 -0.25 28.19 13.02
CA PRO A 42 -0.96 27.45 14.05
C PRO A 42 -2.18 28.19 14.59
N ASN A 43 -3.25 27.44 14.84
CA ASN A 43 -4.51 27.92 15.41
C ASN A 43 -5.27 28.99 14.59
N THR A 44 -5.02 29.09 13.26
CA THR A 44 -5.74 30.01 12.38
C THR A 44 -7.00 29.41 11.75
N HIS A 45 -7.12 28.08 11.72
CA HIS A 45 -8.27 27.37 11.17
C HIS A 45 -9.08 26.69 12.28
N VAL A 46 -9.58 27.50 13.20
CA VAL A 46 -10.38 27.06 14.34
C VAL A 46 -11.68 27.86 14.44
N CYS A 47 -12.73 27.22 14.97
CA CYS A 47 -14.01 27.86 15.21
C CYS A 47 -14.65 27.33 16.51
N PRO A 48 -15.74 27.93 17.00
CA PRO A 48 -16.42 27.47 18.21
C PRO A 48 -16.78 25.97 18.19
N VAL A 49 -17.10 25.39 17.03
CA VAL A 49 -17.47 23.97 16.90
C VAL A 49 -16.27 23.06 17.15
N CYS A 50 -15.17 23.23 16.41
CA CYS A 50 -14.01 22.35 16.59
C CYS A 50 -13.26 22.58 17.91
N LEU A 51 -13.47 23.75 18.55
CA LEU A 51 -12.97 24.02 19.90
C LEU A 51 -13.92 23.58 21.02
N GLY A 52 -15.14 23.11 20.66
CA GLY A 52 -16.11 22.64 21.64
C GLY A 52 -16.67 23.71 22.56
N LEU A 53 -16.80 24.95 22.07
CA LEU A 53 -17.35 26.04 22.88
C LEU A 53 -18.84 25.83 23.17
N PRO A 54 -19.33 26.27 24.36
CA PRO A 54 -20.72 26.09 24.73
C PRO A 54 -21.70 26.67 23.69
N GLY A 55 -22.71 25.89 23.32
CA GLY A 55 -23.75 26.28 22.36
C GLY A 55 -23.38 26.07 20.88
N ALA A 56 -22.18 25.62 20.57
CA ALA A 56 -21.80 25.25 19.21
C ALA A 56 -22.33 23.86 18.85
N LEU A 57 -22.97 23.72 17.69
CA LEU A 57 -23.51 22.45 17.23
C LEU A 57 -22.70 21.92 16.02
N PRO A 58 -22.29 20.65 16.05
CA PRO A 58 -21.58 20.01 14.94
C PRO A 58 -22.50 19.75 13.76
N VAL A 59 -21.96 19.88 12.54
CA VAL A 59 -22.65 19.51 11.30
C VAL A 59 -21.74 18.59 10.49
N PRO A 60 -22.15 17.34 10.23
CA PRO A 60 -21.30 16.37 9.55
C PRO A 60 -20.97 16.74 8.10
N ASN A 61 -19.73 16.49 7.71
CA ASN A 61 -19.28 16.69 6.35
C ASN A 61 -19.79 15.57 5.43
N ARG A 62 -20.68 15.91 4.50
CA ARG A 62 -21.27 14.95 3.56
C ARG A 62 -20.22 14.23 2.71
N ARG A 63 -19.16 14.96 2.26
CA ARG A 63 -18.09 14.38 1.46
C ARG A 63 -17.26 13.38 2.26
N ALA A 64 -17.06 13.61 3.57
CA ALA A 64 -16.39 12.64 4.44
C ALA A 64 -17.21 11.34 4.55
N ILE A 65 -18.54 11.44 4.70
CA ILE A 65 -19.42 10.25 4.70
C ILE A 65 -19.36 9.54 3.34
N GLN A 66 -19.34 10.27 2.23
CA GLN A 66 -19.19 9.69 0.90
C GLN A 66 -17.84 8.95 0.76
N SER A 67 -16.75 9.52 1.29
CA SER A 67 -15.42 8.94 1.24
C SER A 67 -15.33 7.62 2.02
N ILE A 68 -15.92 7.53 3.22
CA ILE A 68 -15.90 6.27 3.97
C ILE A 68 -16.78 5.21 3.30
N VAL A 69 -17.93 5.57 2.72
CA VAL A 69 -18.76 4.61 1.96
C VAL A 69 -17.99 4.08 0.75
N LYS A 70 -17.29 4.96 0.01
CA LYS A 70 -16.40 4.54 -1.10
C LYS A 70 -15.27 3.62 -0.60
N ALA A 71 -14.64 3.93 0.53
CA ALA A 71 -13.61 3.06 1.13
C ALA A 71 -14.18 1.68 1.47
N GLY A 72 -15.37 1.64 2.08
CA GLY A 72 -16.05 0.37 2.39
C GLY A 72 -16.41 -0.45 1.14
N LEU A 73 -16.97 0.18 0.11
CA LEU A 73 -17.28 -0.48 -1.15
C LEU A 73 -16.03 -1.02 -1.85
N ALA A 74 -14.94 -0.25 -1.86
CA ALA A 74 -13.67 -0.65 -2.46
C ALA A 74 -12.94 -1.77 -1.70
N THR A 75 -13.29 -1.99 -0.43
CA THR A 75 -12.76 -3.06 0.43
C THR A 75 -13.77 -4.17 0.72
N ASN A 76 -14.81 -4.27 -0.11
CA ASN A 76 -15.86 -5.29 -0.04
C ASN A 76 -16.61 -5.34 1.31
N CYS A 77 -16.73 -4.21 2.01
CA CYS A 77 -17.50 -4.12 3.24
C CYS A 77 -19.02 -4.12 2.97
N GLN A 78 -19.76 -4.62 3.94
CA GLN A 78 -21.20 -4.42 4.03
C GLN A 78 -21.47 -3.00 4.52
N ILE A 79 -22.16 -2.20 3.71
CA ILE A 79 -22.50 -0.82 4.08
C ILE A 79 -23.75 -0.83 4.97
N GLN A 80 -23.61 -0.36 6.20
CA GLN A 80 -24.71 -0.24 7.16
C GLN A 80 -25.53 1.02 6.83
N LYS A 81 -26.82 0.82 6.61
CA LYS A 81 -27.72 1.94 6.25
C LYS A 81 -27.94 2.91 7.41
N ARG A 82 -27.84 2.43 8.63
CA ARG A 82 -28.02 3.24 9.84
C ARG A 82 -26.78 3.18 10.73
N SER A 83 -26.30 4.35 11.15
CA SER A 83 -25.18 4.51 12.07
C SER A 83 -25.33 5.79 12.89
N MET A 84 -24.56 5.94 13.94
CA MET A 84 -24.56 7.15 14.76
C MET A 84 -23.17 7.40 15.35
N PHE A 85 -22.92 8.65 15.72
CA PHE A 85 -21.70 9.04 16.39
C PHE A 85 -21.86 8.96 17.91
N TYR A 86 -20.74 8.70 18.56
CA TYR A 86 -20.58 8.60 20.01
C TYR A 86 -19.48 9.53 20.47
N ARG A 87 -19.51 9.90 21.75
CA ARG A 87 -18.42 10.59 22.42
C ARG A 87 -17.53 9.59 23.13
N LYS A 88 -16.26 9.56 22.73
CA LYS A 88 -15.16 8.79 23.37
C LYS A 88 -14.41 9.75 24.26
N HIS A 89 -14.64 9.69 25.57
CA HIS A 89 -14.09 10.66 26.51
C HIS A 89 -12.65 10.33 26.86
N TYR A 90 -11.79 11.30 26.65
CA TYR A 90 -10.47 11.33 27.24
C TYR A 90 -10.01 12.79 27.41
N PHE A 91 -9.29 13.05 28.50
CA PHE A 91 -8.91 14.40 28.90
C PHE A 91 -7.43 14.60 28.60
N TYR A 92 -7.16 15.23 27.47
CA TYR A 92 -5.80 15.54 27.04
C TYR A 92 -5.77 16.90 26.33
N PRO A 93 -4.64 17.66 26.41
CA PRO A 93 -4.58 19.02 25.83
C PRO A 93 -4.88 19.11 24.34
N ASP A 94 -4.62 18.05 23.57
CA ASP A 94 -4.88 17.99 22.12
C ASP A 94 -6.35 17.73 21.77
N MET A 95 -7.20 17.46 22.76
CA MET A 95 -8.63 17.26 22.59
C MET A 95 -9.44 18.41 23.19
N ALA A 96 -9.69 19.45 22.39
CA ALA A 96 -10.32 20.69 22.84
C ALA A 96 -11.70 20.48 23.50
N LYS A 97 -12.46 19.47 23.02
CA LYS A 97 -13.81 19.13 23.50
C LYS A 97 -13.81 18.20 24.72
N ASN A 98 -12.65 17.70 25.15
CA ASN A 98 -12.47 16.62 26.12
C ASN A 98 -13.10 15.26 25.71
N PHE A 99 -13.50 15.14 24.47
CA PHE A 99 -13.95 13.88 23.85
C PHE A 99 -13.63 13.89 22.36
N GLN A 100 -13.39 12.70 21.83
CA GLN A 100 -13.33 12.46 20.39
C GLN A 100 -14.72 12.00 19.91
N THR A 101 -15.20 12.60 18.82
CA THR A 101 -16.40 12.12 18.16
C THR A 101 -15.99 10.95 17.26
N THR A 102 -16.53 9.77 17.53
CA THR A 102 -16.26 8.52 16.80
C THR A 102 -17.56 7.82 16.45
N GLN A 103 -17.60 7.02 15.38
CA GLN A 103 -18.76 6.18 15.14
C GLN A 103 -18.87 5.10 16.23
N GLY A 104 -20.11 4.84 16.59
CA GLY A 104 -20.43 3.85 17.62
C GLY A 104 -20.26 2.40 17.17
N PRO A 105 -20.85 1.45 17.93
CA PRO A 105 -20.65 0.01 17.71
C PRO A 105 -20.99 -0.46 16.28
N VAL A 106 -21.91 0.21 15.62
CA VAL A 106 -22.26 -0.03 14.22
C VAL A 106 -21.62 1.03 13.34
N ALA A 107 -20.48 0.71 12.78
CA ALA A 107 -19.79 1.54 11.80
C ALA A 107 -20.54 1.56 10.46
N PHE A 108 -20.26 2.53 9.58
CA PHE A 108 -20.83 2.51 8.23
C PHE A 108 -20.38 1.29 7.41
N CYS A 109 -19.16 0.81 7.63
CA CYS A 109 -18.59 -0.29 6.86
C CYS A 109 -18.21 -1.42 7.81
N MET A 110 -18.84 -2.58 7.63
CA MET A 110 -18.65 -3.76 8.45
C MET A 110 -18.26 -4.95 7.56
N HIS A 111 -17.50 -5.90 8.13
CA HIS A 111 -17.24 -7.20 7.54
C HIS A 111 -16.73 -7.16 6.09
N GLY A 112 -15.65 -6.40 5.88
CA GLY A 112 -14.98 -6.33 4.58
C GLY A 112 -14.01 -7.49 4.35
N ARG A 113 -13.45 -7.52 3.13
CA ARG A 113 -12.41 -8.49 2.77
C ARG A 113 -11.50 -7.91 1.70
N LEU A 114 -10.20 -8.11 1.88
CA LEU A 114 -9.18 -7.90 0.87
C LEU A 114 -8.36 -9.17 0.69
N ASP A 115 -8.20 -9.64 -0.54
CA ASP A 115 -7.36 -10.78 -0.87
C ASP A 115 -5.95 -10.27 -1.22
N LEU A 116 -4.94 -10.78 -0.51
CA LEU A 116 -3.54 -10.56 -0.84
C LEU A 116 -3.04 -11.69 -1.73
N GLU A 117 -2.03 -11.41 -2.50
CA GLU A 117 -1.19 -12.40 -3.15
C GLU A 117 0.23 -12.22 -2.67
N VAL A 118 0.74 -13.21 -1.98
CA VAL A 118 2.10 -13.22 -1.46
C VAL A 118 2.97 -14.01 -2.42
N ALA A 119 3.90 -13.33 -3.09
CA ALA A 119 4.76 -13.94 -4.09
C ALA A 119 6.13 -14.36 -3.52
N GLY A 120 6.72 -15.39 -4.10
CA GLY A 120 8.12 -15.73 -3.95
C GLY A 120 8.56 -16.14 -2.54
N ARG A 121 9.65 -15.53 -2.07
CA ARG A 121 10.35 -15.92 -0.83
C ARG A 121 9.55 -15.72 0.46
N GLY A 122 8.49 -14.93 0.45
CA GLY A 122 7.56 -14.76 1.56
C GLY A 122 6.73 -16.02 1.84
N ALA A 123 6.53 -16.88 0.82
CA ALA A 123 5.81 -18.15 0.94
C ALA A 123 6.46 -19.13 1.91
N ALA A 124 7.78 -19.13 2.04
CA ALA A 124 8.51 -20.01 2.96
C ALA A 124 8.20 -19.71 4.44
N ALA A 125 7.70 -18.52 4.75
CA ALA A 125 7.40 -18.11 6.12
C ALA A 125 6.01 -18.54 6.61
N ARG A 126 5.08 -18.93 5.70
CA ARG A 126 3.78 -19.50 6.05
C ARG A 126 3.80 -20.99 5.80
N PRO A 127 4.14 -21.81 6.79
CA PRO A 127 4.06 -23.26 6.61
C PRO A 127 2.61 -23.67 6.32
N ALA A 128 2.43 -24.72 5.53
CA ALA A 128 1.17 -25.35 5.19
C ALA A 128 0.50 -26.00 6.42
N CYS A 129 0.22 -25.22 7.45
CA CYS A 129 -0.48 -25.66 8.64
C CYS A 129 -1.89 -25.10 8.64
N ALA A 130 -2.79 -26.02 8.50
CA ALA A 130 -4.22 -25.93 8.66
C ALA A 130 -4.64 -24.80 9.62
N PHE A 131 -5.42 -23.89 9.11
CA PHE A 131 -6.42 -23.21 9.93
C PHE A 131 -7.40 -24.32 10.34
N GLY A 132 -7.24 -24.88 11.55
CA GLY A 132 -8.17 -25.88 12.06
C GLY A 132 -9.55 -25.29 12.21
N ALA A 133 -10.57 -26.10 12.03
CA ALA A 133 -11.98 -25.75 12.23
C ALA A 133 -12.25 -25.11 13.62
N ASP A 134 -11.37 -25.33 14.58
CA ASP A 134 -11.46 -24.84 15.96
C ASP A 134 -11.21 -23.31 16.10
N GLN A 135 -10.68 -22.62 15.08
CA GLN A 135 -10.56 -21.17 15.11
C GLN A 135 -11.89 -20.45 14.93
N ALA A 136 -12.87 -21.08 14.29
CA ALA A 136 -14.22 -20.54 14.17
C ALA A 136 -14.87 -20.30 15.54
N GLU A 137 -14.65 -21.17 16.52
CA GLU A 137 -15.20 -21.01 17.88
C GLU A 137 -14.51 -19.91 18.69
N SER A 138 -13.18 -19.74 18.58
CA SER A 138 -12.43 -18.69 19.30
C SER A 138 -12.70 -17.30 18.72
N LEU A 139 -12.85 -17.17 17.39
CA LEU A 139 -13.24 -15.92 16.74
C LEU A 139 -14.73 -15.63 16.94
N ALA A 140 -15.58 -16.64 16.97
CA ALA A 140 -16.99 -16.52 17.36
C ALA A 140 -17.12 -16.01 18.82
N SER A 141 -16.23 -16.40 19.74
CA SER A 141 -16.23 -15.89 21.11
C SER A 141 -15.76 -14.42 21.21
N ALA A 142 -14.82 -13.99 20.38
CA ALA A 142 -14.41 -12.58 20.27
C ALA A 142 -15.50 -11.74 19.61
N SER A 143 -16.16 -12.26 18.59
CA SER A 143 -17.34 -11.67 17.94
C SER A 143 -18.56 -11.69 18.88
N ALA A 144 -18.79 -12.76 19.62
CA ALA A 144 -19.86 -12.88 20.62
C ALA A 144 -19.65 -11.91 21.80
N ASN A 145 -18.42 -11.60 22.17
CA ASN A 145 -18.12 -10.53 23.15
C ASN A 145 -18.42 -9.13 22.58
N ALA A 146 -18.13 -8.90 21.30
CA ALA A 146 -18.53 -7.68 20.60
C ALA A 146 -20.07 -7.61 20.42
N GLU A 147 -20.72 -8.73 20.10
CA GLU A 147 -22.18 -8.86 20.06
C GLU A 147 -22.81 -8.76 21.45
N GLY A 148 -22.17 -9.30 22.47
CA GLY A 148 -22.60 -9.16 23.88
C GLY A 148 -22.55 -7.72 24.36
N LEU A 149 -21.49 -6.98 24.05
CA LEU A 149 -21.40 -5.53 24.27
C LEU A 149 -22.44 -4.77 23.44
N SER A 150 -22.66 -5.17 22.18
CA SER A 150 -23.67 -4.58 21.30
C SER A 150 -25.09 -4.84 21.82
N ARG A 151 -25.37 -6.02 22.41
CA ARG A 151 -26.66 -6.34 23.04
C ARG A 151 -26.87 -5.55 24.34
N GLN A 152 -25.88 -5.48 25.22
CA GLN A 152 -25.94 -4.66 26.43
C GLN A 152 -26.12 -3.17 26.14
N MET A 153 -25.53 -2.67 25.06
CA MET A 153 -25.72 -1.28 24.60
C MET A 153 -27.06 -1.08 23.87
N ALA A 154 -27.62 -2.14 23.26
CA ALA A 154 -28.92 -2.10 22.60
C ALA A 154 -30.11 -2.09 23.59
N GLU A 155 -29.95 -2.60 24.82
CA GLU A 155 -30.99 -2.60 25.85
C GLU A 155 -31.43 -1.21 26.31
N GLY A 156 -30.69 -0.15 25.94
CA GLY A 156 -31.06 1.26 26.18
C GLY A 156 -31.55 2.01 24.94
N LEU A 157 -31.60 1.38 23.76
CA LEU A 157 -32.00 2.01 22.51
C LEU A 157 -33.48 1.78 22.21
N PRO A 158 -34.19 2.74 21.56
CA PRO A 158 -35.57 2.55 21.11
C PRO A 158 -35.72 1.32 20.21
N GLU A 159 -36.84 0.60 20.29
CA GLU A 159 -37.12 -0.67 19.56
C GLU A 159 -36.80 -0.64 18.05
N ARG A 160 -36.83 0.54 17.43
CA ARG A 160 -36.47 0.71 16.00
C ARG A 160 -34.98 0.50 15.72
N SER A 161 -34.09 0.61 16.73
CA SER A 161 -32.65 0.42 16.60
C SER A 161 -32.23 -1.05 16.80
N ALA A 162 -32.98 -1.81 17.59
CA ALA A 162 -32.79 -3.25 17.79
C ALA A 162 -33.03 -4.06 16.50
N GLY A 163 -33.95 -3.61 15.63
CA GLY A 163 -34.21 -4.24 14.33
C GLY A 163 -33.07 -4.13 13.32
N ALA A 164 -32.22 -3.11 13.44
CA ALA A 164 -31.05 -2.96 12.57
C ALA A 164 -29.93 -3.95 12.92
N LEU A 165 -29.82 -4.34 14.20
CA LEU A 165 -28.87 -5.35 14.67
C LEU A 165 -29.31 -6.79 14.31
N ALA A 166 -30.64 -7.04 14.21
CA ALA A 166 -31.18 -8.35 13.82
C ALA A 166 -31.08 -8.65 12.32
N GLY A 167 -30.79 -7.65 11.49
CA GLY A 167 -30.60 -7.79 10.04
C GLY A 167 -29.16 -8.02 9.61
N MET A 168 -28.22 -8.17 10.56
CA MET A 168 -26.84 -8.58 10.24
C MET A 168 -26.89 -10.03 9.73
N ALA A 169 -26.74 -10.19 8.41
CA ALA A 169 -26.53 -11.51 7.82
C ALA A 169 -25.40 -12.21 8.54
N ALA A 170 -25.54 -13.51 8.80
CA ALA A 170 -24.52 -14.29 9.46
C ALA A 170 -23.18 -14.07 8.72
N TYR A 171 -22.25 -13.40 9.38
CA TYR A 171 -20.89 -13.25 8.90
C TYR A 171 -20.28 -14.66 8.82
N ASP A 172 -19.71 -14.99 7.67
CA ASP A 172 -18.99 -16.24 7.54
C ASP A 172 -17.75 -16.18 8.44
N THR A 173 -17.89 -16.76 9.65
CA THR A 173 -16.83 -16.84 10.65
C THR A 173 -15.87 -17.99 10.36
N ALA A 174 -16.12 -18.78 9.28
CA ALA A 174 -15.18 -19.80 8.87
C ALA A 174 -13.80 -19.19 8.62
N ALA A 175 -12.80 -19.74 9.29
CA ALA A 175 -11.41 -19.36 9.00
C ALA A 175 -11.15 -19.57 7.50
N PRO A 176 -10.44 -18.64 6.83
CA PRO A 176 -10.14 -18.82 5.43
C PRO A 176 -9.40 -20.15 5.22
N ALA A 177 -9.78 -20.88 4.18
CA ALA A 177 -9.12 -22.14 3.82
C ALA A 177 -7.61 -21.95 3.70
N VAL A 178 -6.85 -22.99 3.98
CA VAL A 178 -5.39 -22.98 3.73
C VAL A 178 -5.16 -22.57 2.29
N PRO A 179 -4.38 -21.51 2.03
CA PRO A 179 -4.13 -21.08 0.67
C PRO A 179 -3.40 -22.18 -0.09
N GLU A 180 -3.89 -22.50 -1.29
CA GLU A 180 -3.15 -23.36 -2.21
C GLU A 180 -1.94 -22.60 -2.73
N LEU A 181 -0.76 -23.23 -2.62
CA LEU A 181 0.46 -22.68 -3.22
C LEU A 181 0.38 -22.80 -4.74
N HIS A 182 0.64 -21.71 -5.44
CA HIS A 182 0.86 -21.73 -6.88
C HIS A 182 2.22 -22.38 -7.22
N ASP A 183 2.40 -22.81 -8.46
CA ASP A 183 3.65 -23.48 -8.93
C ASP A 183 4.93 -22.64 -8.70
N ASP A 184 4.80 -21.31 -8.65
CA ASP A 184 5.88 -20.37 -8.37
C ASP A 184 6.09 -20.10 -6.87
N GLY A 185 5.33 -20.77 -6.00
CA GLY A 185 5.36 -20.59 -4.56
C GLY A 185 4.56 -19.40 -4.03
N ALA A 186 3.83 -18.68 -4.90
CA ALA A 186 2.90 -17.64 -4.46
C ALA A 186 1.65 -18.26 -3.82
N TYR A 187 1.01 -17.51 -2.92
CA TYR A 187 -0.22 -17.95 -2.28
C TYR A 187 -1.19 -16.79 -2.01
N PRO A 188 -2.50 -17.00 -2.18
CA PRO A 188 -3.51 -16.02 -1.82
C PRO A 188 -3.75 -16.01 -0.30
N VAL A 189 -3.92 -14.83 0.28
CA VAL A 189 -4.27 -14.65 1.70
C VAL A 189 -5.50 -13.74 1.78
N PRO A 190 -6.66 -14.28 2.11
CA PRO A 190 -7.84 -13.47 2.39
C PRO A 190 -7.70 -12.82 3.77
N ILE A 191 -7.77 -11.50 3.83
CA ILE A 191 -7.76 -10.73 5.07
C ILE A 191 -9.13 -10.13 5.28
N ARG A 192 -9.77 -10.50 6.37
CA ARG A 192 -11.06 -9.97 6.76
C ARG A 192 -10.90 -8.63 7.46
N LEU A 193 -11.83 -7.75 7.21
CA LEU A 193 -11.93 -6.46 7.87
C LEU A 193 -13.10 -6.50 8.85
N LEU A 194 -12.83 -6.24 10.12
CA LEU A 194 -13.87 -6.16 11.12
C LEU A 194 -14.79 -4.96 10.82
N ARG A 195 -14.19 -3.77 10.62
CA ARG A 195 -14.92 -2.53 10.33
C ARG A 195 -14.02 -1.46 9.74
N ILE A 196 -14.66 -0.47 9.11
CA ILE A 196 -14.09 0.86 8.90
C ILE A 196 -15.07 1.85 9.50
N HIS A 197 -14.63 2.63 10.48
CA HIS A 197 -15.44 3.66 11.11
C HIS A 197 -14.83 5.05 11.00
N MET A 198 -15.65 6.06 11.21
CA MET A 198 -15.27 7.45 11.07
C MET A 198 -15.01 8.08 12.42
N GLU A 199 -13.97 8.89 12.49
CA GLU A 199 -13.55 9.65 13.64
C GLU A 199 -13.15 11.08 13.24
N GLU A 200 -12.83 11.90 14.23
CA GLU A 200 -12.09 13.14 14.02
C GLU A 200 -10.70 13.03 14.66
N ASP A 201 -9.69 13.62 14.03
CA ASP A 201 -8.34 13.62 14.59
C ASP A 201 -8.19 14.68 15.71
N ALA A 202 -7.23 14.44 16.61
CA ALA A 202 -6.82 15.36 17.67
C ALA A 202 -5.95 16.51 17.12
N ALA A 203 -5.69 17.50 17.95
CA ALA A 203 -4.74 18.57 17.64
C ALA A 203 -3.30 18.05 17.53
N LYS A 204 -2.43 18.81 16.88
CA LYS A 204 -1.00 18.53 16.84
C LYS A 204 -0.31 19.10 18.07
N MET A 205 0.46 18.25 18.77
CA MET A 205 1.31 18.71 19.87
C MET A 205 2.77 18.74 19.44
N VAL A 206 3.48 19.80 19.84
CA VAL A 206 4.92 19.98 19.62
C VAL A 206 5.58 20.18 20.97
N HIS A 207 6.51 19.29 21.31
CA HIS A 207 7.26 19.32 22.58
C HIS A 207 8.59 20.05 22.39
N VAL A 208 8.70 21.27 22.92
CA VAL A 208 9.87 22.14 22.74
C VAL A 208 10.97 21.74 23.72
N GLY A 209 12.17 21.45 23.19
CA GLY A 209 13.32 21.04 24.00
C GLY A 209 13.31 19.59 24.46
N GLY A 210 12.28 18.79 24.09
CA GLY A 210 12.22 17.37 24.40
C GLY A 210 13.17 16.53 23.53
N GLU A 211 13.65 15.42 24.07
CA GLU A 211 14.46 14.45 23.31
C GLU A 211 13.64 13.85 22.17
N GLU A 212 14.12 13.99 20.92
CA GLU A 212 13.45 13.49 19.71
C GLU A 212 11.99 13.97 19.56
N GLY A 213 11.64 15.17 20.08
CA GLY A 213 10.28 15.70 20.02
C GLY A 213 9.29 15.04 21.01
N ARG A 214 9.79 14.28 21.98
CA ARG A 214 8.97 13.64 23.03
C ARG A 214 8.74 14.58 24.21
N ILE A 215 7.72 14.28 25.03
CA ILE A 215 7.39 15.04 26.23
C ILE A 215 8.48 14.95 27.31
N GLY A 216 9.26 13.86 27.32
CA GLY A 216 10.38 13.69 28.25
C GLY A 216 11.45 14.75 28.04
N GLY A 217 11.74 15.55 29.07
CA GLY A 217 12.70 16.65 29.01
C GLY A 217 12.22 17.92 28.30
N ALA A 218 10.97 17.95 27.81
CA ALA A 218 10.42 19.14 27.18
C ALA A 218 10.16 20.25 28.21
N ALA A 219 10.56 21.48 27.86
CA ALA A 219 10.29 22.66 28.68
C ALA A 219 8.82 23.09 28.60
N GLU A 220 8.22 22.92 27.41
CA GLU A 220 6.82 23.26 27.13
C GLU A 220 6.25 22.40 26.00
N SER A 221 4.93 22.33 25.94
CA SER A 221 4.19 21.67 24.85
C SER A 221 3.25 22.68 24.19
N LEU A 222 3.43 22.90 22.91
CA LEU A 222 2.57 23.77 22.11
C LEU A 222 1.48 22.92 21.44
N VAL A 223 0.24 23.44 21.41
CA VAL A 223 -0.90 22.74 20.80
C VAL A 223 -1.41 23.56 19.61
N ASP A 224 -1.45 22.91 18.45
CA ASP A 224 -2.03 23.45 17.24
C ASP A 224 -3.33 22.75 16.90
N TYR A 225 -4.46 23.48 17.09
CA TYR A 225 -5.80 22.98 16.83
C TYR A 225 -6.22 23.06 15.35
N ASN A 226 -5.33 23.45 14.43
CA ASN A 226 -5.65 23.42 12.99
C ASN A 226 -6.01 22.00 12.56
N ARG A 227 -5.31 20.97 13.08
CA ARG A 227 -5.62 19.56 12.79
C ARG A 227 -6.86 19.04 13.53
N CYS A 228 -7.21 19.58 14.69
CA CYS A 228 -8.35 19.13 15.50
C CYS A 228 -9.64 19.12 14.67
N GLY A 229 -10.34 17.99 14.63
CA GLY A 229 -11.55 17.81 13.84
C GLY A 229 -11.31 17.44 12.38
N THR A 230 -10.07 17.13 11.96
CA THR A 230 -9.78 16.53 10.64
C THR A 230 -10.52 15.21 10.51
N PRO A 231 -11.24 14.98 9.38
CA PRO A 231 -11.91 13.71 9.14
C PRO A 231 -10.91 12.56 9.07
N LEU A 232 -11.11 11.55 9.89
CA LEU A 232 -10.27 10.38 10.05
C LEU A 232 -11.12 9.13 9.86
N ILE A 233 -10.62 8.12 9.17
CA ILE A 233 -11.19 6.78 9.15
C ILE A 233 -10.23 5.81 9.83
N GLU A 234 -10.80 4.92 10.65
CA GLU A 234 -10.08 3.83 11.28
C GLU A 234 -10.55 2.51 10.68
N LEU A 235 -9.64 1.76 10.08
CA LEU A 235 -9.85 0.42 9.58
C LEU A 235 -9.24 -0.59 10.56
N VAL A 236 -10.03 -1.55 10.98
CA VAL A 236 -9.58 -2.64 11.86
C VAL A 236 -9.68 -3.96 11.10
N THR A 237 -8.58 -4.70 11.04
CA THR A 237 -8.58 -6.06 10.46
C THR A 237 -8.95 -7.10 11.52
N GLU A 238 -9.44 -8.25 11.07
CA GLU A 238 -9.35 -9.46 11.87
C GLU A 238 -7.89 -9.93 11.97
N PRO A 239 -7.51 -10.75 12.97
CA PRO A 239 -6.14 -11.20 13.15
C PRO A 239 -5.78 -12.36 12.18
N ASP A 240 -5.95 -12.11 10.89
CA ASP A 240 -5.75 -13.11 9.82
C ASP A 240 -4.32 -13.16 9.30
N LEU A 241 -3.52 -12.11 9.55
CA LEU A 241 -2.12 -12.02 9.10
C LEU A 241 -1.22 -12.92 9.95
N ARG A 242 -0.25 -13.59 9.30
CA ARG A 242 0.65 -14.56 9.94
C ARG A 242 2.12 -14.20 9.80
N THR A 243 2.46 -13.25 8.94
CA THR A 243 3.83 -12.81 8.74
C THR A 243 3.94 -11.29 8.69
N PRO A 244 5.10 -10.72 9.04
CA PRO A 244 5.37 -9.28 8.87
C PRO A 244 5.26 -8.85 7.40
N GLU A 245 5.60 -9.72 6.46
CA GLU A 245 5.49 -9.45 5.02
C GLU A 245 4.03 -9.35 4.57
N GLU A 246 3.15 -10.21 5.06
CA GLU A 246 1.71 -10.11 4.79
C GLU A 246 1.15 -8.77 5.30
N ALA A 247 1.57 -8.32 6.50
CA ALA A 247 1.16 -7.03 7.06
C ALA A 247 1.64 -5.85 6.18
N ARG A 248 2.88 -5.91 5.70
CA ARG A 248 3.45 -4.92 4.79
C ARG A 248 2.67 -4.84 3.48
N LEU A 249 2.43 -5.99 2.85
CA LEU A 249 1.69 -6.10 1.59
C LEU A 249 0.24 -5.63 1.73
N PHE A 250 -0.41 -5.94 2.86
CA PHE A 250 -1.76 -5.46 3.16
C PHE A 250 -1.81 -3.93 3.19
N MET A 251 -0.87 -3.30 3.90
CA MET A 251 -0.80 -1.84 3.98
C MET A 251 -0.52 -1.20 2.62
N GLU A 252 0.36 -1.78 1.81
CA GLU A 252 0.63 -1.30 0.45
C GLU A 252 -0.61 -1.41 -0.44
N LYS A 253 -1.33 -2.54 -0.38
CA LYS A 253 -2.57 -2.73 -1.12
C LYS A 253 -3.65 -1.74 -0.71
N LEU A 254 -3.86 -1.57 0.59
CA LEU A 254 -4.84 -0.61 1.11
C LEU A 254 -4.51 0.82 0.67
N ARG A 255 -3.23 1.21 0.75
CA ARG A 255 -2.76 2.50 0.27
C ARG A 255 -3.08 2.71 -1.22
N ARG A 256 -2.80 1.74 -2.06
CA ARG A 256 -3.11 1.79 -3.51
C ARG A 256 -4.61 1.99 -3.75
N ILE A 257 -5.45 1.28 -3.02
CA ILE A 257 -6.91 1.42 -3.10
C ILE A 257 -7.33 2.84 -2.72
N PHE A 258 -6.88 3.36 -1.58
CA PHE A 258 -7.29 4.69 -1.09
C PHE A 258 -6.78 5.84 -1.97
N LEU A 259 -5.58 5.71 -2.54
CA LEU A 259 -5.08 6.62 -3.57
C LEU A 259 -5.96 6.58 -4.83
N THR A 260 -6.31 5.38 -5.29
CA THR A 260 -7.12 5.19 -6.51
C THR A 260 -8.51 5.79 -6.36
N ILE A 261 -9.17 5.61 -5.22
CA ILE A 261 -10.48 6.22 -4.96
C ILE A 261 -10.40 7.69 -4.55
N GLY A 262 -9.21 8.24 -4.42
CA GLY A 262 -8.96 9.68 -4.24
C GLY A 262 -9.42 10.25 -2.91
N ILE A 263 -9.34 9.49 -1.80
CA ILE A 263 -9.80 9.96 -0.48
C ILE A 263 -8.69 10.54 0.40
N SER A 264 -7.43 10.15 0.15
CA SER A 264 -6.26 10.54 0.95
C SER A 264 -4.99 10.50 0.11
N ASP A 265 -3.96 11.25 0.52
CA ASP A 265 -2.59 11.12 0.00
C ASP A 265 -1.84 9.93 0.62
N CYS A 266 -2.40 9.31 1.66
CA CYS A 266 -1.90 8.10 2.32
C CYS A 266 -0.39 8.15 2.63
N SER A 267 0.11 9.29 3.10
CA SER A 267 1.51 9.46 3.47
C SER A 267 1.75 9.03 4.92
N MET A 268 2.53 7.95 5.11
CA MET A 268 2.96 7.55 6.45
C MET A 268 3.98 8.53 7.05
N GLU A 269 4.80 9.16 6.21
CA GLU A 269 5.82 10.13 6.64
C GLU A 269 5.19 11.43 7.17
N LYS A 270 4.12 11.90 6.50
CA LYS A 270 3.35 13.08 6.92
C LYS A 270 2.34 12.76 8.02
N GLY A 271 2.10 11.47 8.31
CA GLY A 271 1.16 11.00 9.31
C GLY A 271 -0.31 10.99 8.85
N SER A 272 -0.60 11.21 7.56
CA SER A 272 -1.96 11.07 7.01
C SER A 272 -2.40 9.60 6.88
N MET A 273 -1.48 8.65 6.97
CA MET A 273 -1.75 7.23 7.14
C MET A 273 -0.88 6.69 8.26
N ARG A 274 -1.50 6.06 9.28
CA ARG A 274 -0.83 5.50 10.45
C ARG A 274 -1.29 4.06 10.63
N CYS A 275 -0.42 3.22 11.17
CA CYS A 275 -0.73 1.83 11.44
C CYS A 275 -0.21 1.43 12.81
N ASP A 276 -1.08 0.85 13.62
CA ASP A 276 -0.73 0.17 14.86
C ASP A 276 -0.83 -1.35 14.63
N GLY A 277 0.20 -2.08 15.04
CA GLY A 277 0.26 -3.54 14.89
C GLY A 277 -0.06 -4.24 16.20
N ASN A 278 -1.06 -5.11 16.21
CA ASN A 278 -1.33 -6.02 17.32
C ASN A 278 -0.75 -7.39 17.00
N VAL A 279 0.15 -7.92 17.80
CA VAL A 279 0.82 -9.19 17.56
C VAL A 279 0.86 -10.07 18.79
N SER A 280 0.56 -11.34 18.62
CA SER A 280 0.80 -12.42 19.57
C SER A 280 1.41 -13.62 18.86
N ILE A 281 1.98 -14.55 19.61
CA ILE A 281 2.45 -15.82 19.08
C ILE A 281 1.85 -16.98 19.87
N ARG A 282 1.69 -18.13 19.22
CA ARG A 282 1.30 -19.38 19.82
C ARG A 282 2.14 -20.53 19.26
N ARG A 283 2.23 -21.64 20.00
CA ARG A 283 2.87 -22.83 19.43
C ARG A 283 2.11 -23.27 18.19
N ARG A 284 2.84 -23.71 17.19
CA ARG A 284 2.25 -24.19 15.95
C ARG A 284 1.33 -25.39 16.22
N GLY A 285 0.11 -25.33 15.68
CA GLY A 285 -0.94 -26.32 15.92
C GLY A 285 -1.82 -26.07 17.15
N GLU A 286 -1.51 -25.06 17.97
CA GLU A 286 -2.40 -24.67 19.07
C GLU A 286 -3.49 -23.72 18.58
N SER A 287 -4.72 -23.88 19.12
CA SER A 287 -5.86 -23.02 18.81
C SER A 287 -5.94 -21.77 19.71
N VAL A 288 -5.41 -21.86 20.94
CA VAL A 288 -5.49 -20.77 21.92
C VAL A 288 -4.56 -19.62 21.52
N LEU A 289 -5.10 -18.41 21.46
CA LEU A 289 -4.33 -17.20 21.17
C LEU A 289 -3.39 -16.85 22.33
N GLY A 290 -2.17 -16.40 21.99
CA GLY A 290 -1.24 -15.85 22.96
C GLY A 290 -1.64 -14.44 23.41
N THR A 291 -0.95 -13.91 24.42
CA THR A 291 -1.13 -12.54 24.89
C THR A 291 -0.63 -11.55 23.85
N LYS A 292 -1.49 -10.64 23.41
CA LYS A 292 -1.15 -9.64 22.39
C LYS A 292 -0.35 -8.47 22.94
N THR A 293 0.58 -7.98 22.13
CA THR A 293 1.30 -6.72 22.32
C THR A 293 0.90 -5.76 21.21
N GLU A 294 0.61 -4.52 21.56
CA GLU A 294 0.32 -3.43 20.62
C GLU A 294 1.62 -2.69 20.27
N LEU A 295 1.93 -2.57 19.00
CA LEU A 295 3.09 -1.84 18.49
C LEU A 295 2.66 -0.50 17.91
N LYS A 296 3.31 0.57 18.36
CA LYS A 296 3.11 1.95 17.89
C LYS A 296 4.37 2.53 17.25
N ASN A 297 4.22 3.67 16.58
CA ASN A 297 5.30 4.37 15.88
C ASN A 297 5.85 3.61 14.67
N LEU A 298 4.97 2.99 13.92
CA LEU A 298 5.29 2.25 12.70
C LEU A 298 5.12 3.16 11.47
N ASN A 299 6.02 4.15 11.34
CA ASN A 299 5.88 5.29 10.43
C ASN A 299 6.31 5.01 8.98
N SER A 300 6.46 3.74 8.61
CA SER A 300 6.71 3.28 7.24
C SER A 300 6.36 1.81 7.10
N PHE A 301 6.15 1.33 5.87
CA PHE A 301 5.94 -0.09 5.60
C PHE A 301 7.11 -0.96 6.09
N LYS A 302 8.33 -0.44 5.97
CA LYS A 302 9.52 -1.10 6.50
C LYS A 302 9.52 -1.15 8.03
N ALA A 303 9.15 -0.06 8.70
CA ALA A 303 9.06 -0.01 10.16
C ALA A 303 7.98 -0.97 10.69
N LEU A 304 6.85 -1.11 9.99
CA LEU A 304 5.82 -2.09 10.30
C LEU A 304 6.37 -3.51 10.21
N HIS A 305 7.02 -3.86 9.08
CA HIS A 305 7.64 -5.17 8.90
C HIS A 305 8.68 -5.46 9.98
N ASP A 306 9.66 -4.57 10.15
CA ASP A 306 10.80 -4.78 11.06
C ASP A 306 10.35 -4.80 12.54
N GLY A 307 9.38 -3.96 12.90
CA GLY A 307 8.81 -3.91 14.26
C GLY A 307 8.06 -5.20 14.61
N LEU A 308 7.22 -5.70 13.71
CA LEU A 308 6.52 -6.98 13.88
C LEU A 308 7.50 -8.15 13.93
N ALA A 309 8.50 -8.19 13.04
CA ALA A 309 9.51 -9.23 13.01
C ALA A 309 10.29 -9.29 14.34
N TYR A 310 10.73 -8.13 14.84
CA TYR A 310 11.42 -8.06 16.13
C TYR A 310 10.55 -8.55 17.27
N GLU A 311 9.29 -8.11 17.32
CA GLU A 311 8.39 -8.43 18.43
C GLU A 311 8.04 -9.93 18.47
N ILE A 312 7.84 -10.57 17.32
CA ILE A 312 7.64 -12.02 17.21
C ILE A 312 8.85 -12.77 17.82
N CYS A 313 10.06 -12.39 17.43
CA CYS A 313 11.28 -13.01 17.95
C CYS A 313 11.47 -12.75 19.45
N ARG A 314 11.13 -11.54 19.94
CA ARG A 314 11.18 -11.19 21.36
C ARG A 314 10.20 -12.03 22.19
N GLN A 315 8.97 -12.16 21.72
CA GLN A 315 7.95 -12.96 22.42
C GLN A 315 8.37 -14.43 22.51
N ALA A 316 8.91 -14.98 21.41
CA ALA A 316 9.42 -16.36 21.39
C ALA A 316 10.56 -16.53 22.40
N GLU A 317 11.55 -15.64 22.42
CA GLU A 317 12.66 -15.70 23.37
C GLU A 317 12.19 -15.63 24.83
N VAL A 318 11.23 -14.76 25.15
CA VAL A 318 10.65 -14.65 26.50
C VAL A 318 9.96 -15.95 26.91
N LEU A 319 9.12 -16.52 26.05
CA LEU A 319 8.36 -17.75 26.36
C LEU A 319 9.26 -18.98 26.42
N GLU A 320 10.26 -19.10 25.56
CA GLU A 320 11.24 -20.20 25.57
C GLU A 320 12.12 -20.19 26.82
N ASN A 321 12.36 -19.02 27.40
CA ASN A 321 13.08 -18.87 28.68
C ASN A 321 12.15 -18.96 29.91
N GLY A 322 10.89 -19.39 29.75
CA GLY A 322 9.92 -19.54 30.83
C GLY A 322 9.36 -18.22 31.37
N GLY A 323 9.54 -17.12 30.65
CA GLY A 323 8.97 -15.82 30.99
C GLY A 323 7.50 -15.70 30.59
N THR A 324 6.90 -14.54 30.90
CA THR A 324 5.49 -14.24 30.62
C THR A 324 5.39 -13.02 29.74
N ILE A 325 4.50 -13.07 28.72
CA ILE A 325 4.13 -11.89 27.92
C ILE A 325 2.95 -11.20 28.59
N TYR A 326 3.08 -9.90 28.78
CA TYR A 326 2.03 -9.04 29.34
C TYR A 326 1.32 -8.29 28.20
N GLN A 327 0.06 -7.96 28.42
CA GLN A 327 -0.67 -7.08 27.51
C GLN A 327 -0.17 -5.64 27.69
N GLU A 328 0.65 -5.20 26.75
CA GLU A 328 1.33 -3.92 26.81
C GLU A 328 1.35 -3.22 25.47
N THR A 329 1.50 -1.91 25.49
CA THR A 329 1.80 -1.09 24.31
C THR A 329 3.31 -0.86 24.26
N ARG A 330 3.91 -1.15 23.13
CA ARG A 330 5.33 -0.97 22.86
C ARG A 330 5.55 -0.01 21.70
N HIS A 331 6.66 0.68 21.74
CA HIS A 331 7.08 1.65 20.75
C HIS A 331 8.26 1.10 19.95
N TRP A 332 8.19 1.19 18.63
CA TRP A 332 9.31 0.83 17.76
C TRP A 332 10.36 1.94 17.74
N GLU A 333 11.61 1.63 18.06
CA GLU A 333 12.78 2.51 17.95
C GLU A 333 13.62 2.14 16.71
N PRO A 334 13.47 2.84 15.57
CA PRO A 334 14.20 2.49 14.33
C PRO A 334 15.72 2.53 14.47
N SER A 335 16.24 3.51 15.23
CA SER A 335 17.68 3.71 15.46
C SER A 335 18.33 2.53 16.20
N ARG A 336 17.57 1.89 17.09
CA ARG A 336 18.02 0.75 17.91
C ARG A 336 17.48 -0.59 17.43
N LYS A 337 16.60 -0.57 16.42
CA LYS A 337 15.92 -1.75 15.87
C LYS A 337 15.30 -2.65 16.94
N ARG A 338 14.55 -2.05 17.87
CA ARG A 338 13.90 -2.78 18.97
C ARG A 338 12.59 -2.12 19.38
N THR A 339 11.75 -2.89 20.06
CA THR A 339 10.57 -2.36 20.74
C THR A 339 10.88 -2.02 22.20
N VAL A 340 10.26 -0.94 22.73
CA VAL A 340 10.40 -0.49 24.11
C VAL A 340 9.02 -0.31 24.71
N VAL A 341 8.82 -0.74 25.97
CA VAL A 341 7.55 -0.60 26.68
C VAL A 341 7.19 0.87 26.84
N MET A 342 5.97 1.24 26.44
CA MET A 342 5.38 2.55 26.71
C MET A 342 4.50 2.52 27.96
N ARG A 343 3.56 1.55 28.00
CA ARG A 343 2.67 1.33 29.14
C ARG A 343 2.25 -0.13 29.20
N VAL A 344 2.00 -0.60 30.42
CA VAL A 344 1.33 -1.89 30.66
C VAL A 344 -0.16 -1.59 30.82
N LYS A 345 -1.01 -2.34 30.11
CA LYS A 345 -2.47 -2.21 30.22
C LYS A 345 -2.94 -3.08 31.39
N GLU A 346 -3.18 -2.48 32.53
CA GLU A 346 -3.71 -3.21 33.71
C GLU A 346 -5.22 -3.45 33.63
N THR A 347 -5.96 -2.57 32.94
CA THR A 347 -7.42 -2.66 32.72
C THR A 347 -7.77 -2.07 31.36
N ALA A 348 -8.92 -2.47 30.80
CA ALA A 348 -9.49 -1.81 29.63
C ALA A 348 -9.84 -0.37 29.98
N ASP A 349 -9.38 0.59 29.18
CA ASP A 349 -9.72 2.01 29.35
C ASP A 349 -11.25 2.17 29.18
N ASP A 350 -11.92 2.65 30.23
CA ASP A 350 -13.34 3.02 30.15
C ASP A 350 -13.45 4.44 29.57
N TYR A 351 -13.71 4.51 28.28
CA TYR A 351 -13.90 5.78 27.57
C TYR A 351 -15.28 6.40 27.79
N ARG A 352 -16.16 5.80 28.62
CA ARG A 352 -17.51 6.28 28.88
C ARG A 352 -18.26 6.64 27.61
N LEU A 353 -18.27 5.71 26.66
CA LEU A 353 -18.91 5.88 25.36
C LEU A 353 -20.41 6.06 25.51
N PHE A 354 -20.97 7.13 24.94
CA PHE A 354 -22.40 7.30 24.79
C PHE A 354 -22.73 8.02 23.48
N PRO A 355 -23.97 7.86 22.93
CA PRO A 355 -24.38 8.53 21.71
C PRO A 355 -24.21 10.04 21.82
N ASP A 356 -23.65 10.68 20.79
CA ASP A 356 -23.53 12.14 20.77
C ASP A 356 -24.90 12.77 20.65
N PRO A 357 -25.36 13.57 21.65
CA PRO A 357 -26.70 14.14 21.67
C PRO A 357 -26.89 15.24 20.61
N ASP A 358 -25.80 15.81 20.09
CA ASP A 358 -25.83 16.90 19.12
C ASP A 358 -25.83 16.37 17.67
N LEU A 359 -25.65 15.06 17.48
CA LEU A 359 -25.61 14.41 16.19
C LEU A 359 -26.76 13.40 16.07
N ALA A 360 -27.71 13.67 15.19
CA ALA A 360 -28.77 12.70 14.91
C ALA A 360 -28.21 11.43 14.25
N PRO A 361 -28.86 10.26 14.45
CA PRO A 361 -28.51 9.06 13.69
C PRO A 361 -28.57 9.31 12.18
N PHE A 362 -27.66 8.67 11.46
CA PHE A 362 -27.60 8.75 10.00
C PHE A 362 -28.36 7.60 9.39
N ASP A 363 -29.17 7.91 8.39
CA ASP A 363 -29.83 6.93 7.54
C ASP A 363 -29.32 7.11 6.10
N LEU A 364 -28.50 6.18 5.62
CA LEU A 364 -28.00 6.16 4.25
C LEU A 364 -29.05 5.53 3.33
N SER A 365 -29.50 6.27 2.33
CA SER A 365 -30.41 5.73 1.32
C SER A 365 -29.68 4.80 0.35
N ASP A 366 -30.41 3.84 -0.24
CA ASP A 366 -29.87 2.98 -1.30
C ASP A 366 -29.36 3.82 -2.48
N GLY A 367 -30.06 4.88 -2.85
CA GLY A 367 -29.63 5.79 -3.91
C GLY A 367 -28.29 6.48 -3.62
N PHE A 368 -28.01 6.85 -2.36
CA PHE A 368 -26.72 7.40 -1.98
C PHE A 368 -25.59 6.36 -2.08
N ILE A 369 -25.85 5.15 -1.62
CA ILE A 369 -24.86 4.05 -1.69
C ILE A 369 -24.55 3.70 -3.15
N GLU A 370 -25.58 3.59 -4.00
CA GLU A 370 -25.39 3.31 -5.43
C GLU A 370 -24.71 4.47 -6.17
N GLN A 371 -24.97 5.72 -5.79
CA GLN A 371 -24.19 6.85 -6.30
C GLN A 371 -22.71 6.70 -5.94
N CYS A 372 -22.39 6.38 -4.69
CA CYS A 372 -21.00 6.15 -4.27
C CYS A 372 -20.34 5.01 -5.06
N ARG A 373 -21.10 3.92 -5.33
CA ARG A 373 -20.65 2.79 -6.12
C ARG A 373 -20.36 3.19 -7.58
N ALA A 374 -21.24 3.94 -8.20
CA ALA A 374 -21.09 4.39 -9.58
C ALA A 374 -19.92 5.38 -9.77
N GLU A 375 -19.54 6.08 -8.70
CA GLU A 375 -18.40 7.01 -8.70
C GLU A 375 -17.06 6.33 -8.38
N LEU A 376 -17.04 5.02 -8.06
CA LEU A 376 -15.78 4.31 -7.86
C LEU A 376 -15.04 4.17 -9.20
N PRO A 377 -13.77 4.55 -9.25
CA PRO A 377 -12.93 4.24 -10.40
C PRO A 377 -12.63 2.73 -10.47
N GLU A 378 -12.09 2.29 -11.58
CA GLU A 378 -11.54 0.95 -11.68
C GLU A 378 -10.45 0.73 -10.62
N LEU A 379 -10.62 -0.30 -9.78
CA LEU A 379 -9.71 -0.59 -8.67
C LEU A 379 -8.39 -1.22 -9.17
N PRO A 380 -7.31 -1.13 -8.39
CA PRO A 380 -5.98 -1.57 -8.83
C PRO A 380 -5.90 -3.02 -9.32
N ASP A 381 -6.59 -3.96 -8.65
CA ASP A 381 -6.57 -5.38 -9.07
C ASP A 381 -7.25 -5.58 -10.42
N ALA A 382 -8.44 -5.01 -10.62
CA ALA A 382 -9.15 -5.09 -11.89
C ALA A 382 -8.34 -4.42 -13.02
N LYS A 383 -7.73 -3.27 -12.73
CA LYS A 383 -6.87 -2.56 -13.68
C LYS A 383 -5.63 -3.36 -14.05
N ARG A 384 -4.97 -4.02 -13.08
CA ARG A 384 -3.86 -4.93 -13.33
C ARG A 384 -4.28 -6.07 -14.27
N GLU A 385 -5.39 -6.75 -13.98
CA GLU A 385 -5.91 -7.84 -14.80
C GLU A 385 -6.24 -7.38 -16.22
N ARG A 386 -6.83 -6.20 -16.34
CA ARG A 386 -7.09 -5.58 -17.64
C ARG A 386 -5.79 -5.26 -18.39
N PHE A 387 -4.78 -4.72 -17.74
CA PHE A 387 -3.50 -4.43 -18.36
C PHE A 387 -2.79 -5.69 -18.86
N GLU A 388 -2.83 -6.77 -18.09
CA GLU A 388 -2.34 -8.08 -18.51
C GLU A 388 -3.11 -8.60 -19.74
N ALA A 389 -4.44 -8.53 -19.72
CA ALA A 389 -5.30 -9.08 -20.78
C ALA A 389 -5.29 -8.23 -22.05
N GLU A 390 -5.44 -6.92 -21.96
CA GLU A 390 -5.58 -6.02 -23.13
C GLU A 390 -4.24 -5.67 -23.76
N TYR A 391 -3.22 -5.38 -22.94
CA TYR A 391 -1.92 -4.95 -23.46
C TYR A 391 -0.91 -6.09 -23.57
N GLY A 392 -1.15 -7.23 -22.90
CA GLY A 392 -0.22 -8.37 -22.90
C GLY A 392 1.10 -8.07 -22.18
N ILE A 393 1.08 -7.19 -21.19
CA ILE A 393 2.26 -6.84 -20.39
C ILE A 393 2.43 -7.79 -19.20
N LYS A 394 3.64 -7.84 -18.65
CA LYS A 394 3.95 -8.69 -17.51
C LYS A 394 3.20 -8.24 -16.26
N ARG A 395 2.75 -9.20 -15.46
CA ARG A 395 2.02 -8.98 -14.21
C ARG A 395 2.72 -8.00 -13.27
N ALA A 396 4.03 -8.12 -13.07
CA ALA A 396 4.79 -7.23 -12.17
C ALA A 396 4.73 -5.76 -12.60
N ASP A 397 4.85 -5.50 -13.93
CA ASP A 397 4.76 -4.15 -14.48
C ASP A 397 3.31 -3.64 -14.43
N ALA A 398 2.34 -4.51 -14.74
CA ALA A 398 0.91 -4.20 -14.63
C ALA A 398 0.51 -3.83 -13.20
N GLU A 399 1.02 -4.56 -12.20
CA GLU A 399 0.77 -4.28 -10.78
C GLU A 399 1.36 -2.93 -10.35
N GLN A 400 2.60 -2.63 -10.77
CA GLN A 400 3.24 -1.36 -10.44
C GLN A 400 2.51 -0.18 -11.08
N LEU A 401 2.13 -0.28 -12.36
CA LEU A 401 1.37 0.73 -13.08
C LEU A 401 -0.02 0.93 -12.47
N ALA A 402 -0.77 -0.14 -12.22
CA ALA A 402 -2.11 -0.07 -11.64
C ALA A 402 -2.12 0.50 -10.21
N GLY A 403 -1.00 0.42 -9.51
CA GLY A 403 -0.85 0.91 -8.15
C GLY A 403 -0.74 2.44 -8.01
N ASP A 404 -0.49 3.15 -9.11
CA ASP A 404 -0.42 4.62 -9.17
C ASP A 404 -1.37 5.14 -10.26
N PRO A 405 -2.45 5.85 -9.89
CA PRO A 405 -3.42 6.35 -10.86
C PRO A 405 -2.83 7.26 -11.96
N GLN A 406 -1.79 8.04 -11.63
CA GLN A 406 -1.14 8.94 -12.59
C GLN A 406 -0.29 8.13 -13.57
N ALA A 407 0.51 7.19 -13.07
CA ALA A 407 1.30 6.29 -13.90
C ALA A 407 0.43 5.40 -14.79
N ALA A 408 -0.70 4.90 -14.26
CA ALA A 408 -1.67 4.13 -15.03
C ALA A 408 -2.24 4.94 -16.20
N GLY A 409 -2.74 6.15 -15.93
CA GLY A 409 -3.29 7.02 -16.97
C GLY A 409 -2.26 7.44 -18.02
N PHE A 410 -1.02 7.68 -17.59
CA PHE A 410 0.08 7.96 -18.51
C PHE A 410 0.41 6.76 -19.41
N PHE A 411 0.49 5.56 -18.80
CA PHE A 411 0.72 4.31 -19.54
C PHE A 411 -0.39 4.06 -20.57
N GLU A 412 -1.66 4.18 -20.18
CA GLU A 412 -2.80 3.99 -21.09
C GLU A 412 -2.74 4.96 -22.28
N ALA A 413 -2.39 6.22 -22.02
CA ALA A 413 -2.24 7.21 -23.08
C ALA A 413 -1.04 6.91 -24.01
N ALA A 414 0.08 6.48 -23.44
CA ALA A 414 1.29 6.14 -24.22
C ALA A 414 1.15 4.80 -24.97
N ALA A 415 0.42 3.84 -24.42
CA ALA A 415 0.22 2.51 -25.02
C ALA A 415 -1.03 2.44 -25.91
N ALA A 416 -1.72 3.56 -26.17
CA ALA A 416 -2.93 3.58 -26.95
C ALA A 416 -2.74 2.94 -28.36
N GLY A 417 -3.48 1.86 -28.63
CA GLY A 417 -3.38 1.09 -29.88
C GLY A 417 -2.17 0.15 -29.97
N LEU A 418 -1.37 0.02 -28.92
CA LEU A 418 -0.24 -0.91 -28.83
C LEU A 418 -0.61 -2.15 -28.02
N VAL A 419 -0.04 -3.31 -28.40
CA VAL A 419 -0.21 -4.58 -27.68
C VAL A 419 1.10 -5.38 -27.68
N GLY A 420 1.20 -6.35 -26.77
CA GLY A 420 2.34 -7.29 -26.71
C GLY A 420 3.68 -6.58 -26.48
N LYS A 421 4.69 -6.87 -27.32
CA LYS A 421 6.06 -6.35 -27.15
C LYS A 421 6.12 -4.81 -27.13
N ALA A 422 5.32 -4.12 -27.94
CA ALA A 422 5.32 -2.65 -27.99
C ALA A 422 4.75 -2.04 -26.72
N ALA A 423 3.60 -2.54 -26.24
CA ALA A 423 3.02 -2.12 -24.98
C ALA A 423 3.93 -2.45 -23.77
N GLN A 424 4.58 -3.64 -23.77
CA GLN A 424 5.56 -4.00 -22.76
C GLN A 424 6.75 -3.04 -22.74
N THR A 425 7.19 -2.55 -23.90
CA THR A 425 8.26 -1.56 -23.96
C THR A 425 7.84 -0.23 -23.36
N VAL A 426 6.61 0.23 -23.63
CA VAL A 426 6.04 1.41 -22.96
C VAL A 426 6.00 1.19 -21.45
N ALA A 427 5.51 0.04 -20.98
CA ALA A 427 5.45 -0.29 -19.55
C ALA A 427 6.84 -0.20 -18.92
N ASN A 428 7.86 -0.79 -19.54
CA ASN A 428 9.24 -0.74 -19.06
C ASN A 428 9.77 0.69 -18.96
N LEU A 429 9.52 1.54 -19.95
CA LEU A 429 9.95 2.93 -19.95
C LEU A 429 9.27 3.74 -18.84
N VAL A 430 7.98 3.51 -18.60
CA VAL A 430 7.23 4.20 -17.54
C VAL A 430 7.69 3.74 -16.16
N VAL A 431 7.81 2.42 -15.96
CA VAL A 431 8.13 1.82 -14.65
C VAL A 431 9.58 2.06 -14.25
N ASN A 432 10.52 2.10 -15.20
CA ASN A 432 11.95 2.25 -14.90
C ASN A 432 12.45 3.68 -15.20
N GLU A 433 12.47 4.09 -16.47
CA GLU A 433 13.12 5.34 -16.90
C GLU A 433 12.39 6.58 -16.37
N LEU A 434 11.07 6.65 -16.62
CA LEU A 434 10.27 7.79 -16.18
C LEU A 434 10.21 7.87 -14.65
N ALA A 435 9.99 6.74 -13.96
CA ALA A 435 9.95 6.71 -12.50
C ALA A 435 11.30 7.11 -11.88
N ALA A 436 12.43 6.66 -12.46
CA ALA A 436 13.77 7.06 -12.01
C ALA A 436 14.02 8.55 -12.20
N TYR A 437 13.63 9.09 -13.36
CA TYR A 437 13.74 10.52 -13.66
C TYR A 437 12.94 11.37 -12.67
N LEU A 438 11.65 11.07 -12.47
CA LEU A 438 10.78 11.79 -11.53
C LEU A 438 11.35 11.80 -10.12
N LYS A 439 11.83 10.65 -9.66
CA LYS A 439 12.48 10.52 -8.35
C LYS A 439 13.77 11.33 -8.25
N GLY A 440 14.60 11.29 -9.29
CA GLY A 440 15.87 12.02 -9.33
C GLY A 440 15.70 13.54 -9.38
N ALA A 441 14.71 14.01 -10.15
CA ALA A 441 14.36 15.43 -10.28
C ALA A 441 13.53 15.94 -9.08
N GLY A 442 12.91 15.06 -8.29
CA GLY A 442 12.05 15.45 -7.17
C GLY A 442 10.73 16.10 -7.62
N VAL A 443 10.24 15.78 -8.82
CA VAL A 443 9.03 16.37 -9.41
C VAL A 443 7.94 15.32 -9.62
N GLY A 444 6.69 15.76 -9.66
CA GLY A 444 5.55 14.92 -10.02
C GLY A 444 5.43 14.69 -11.53
N LEU A 445 4.67 13.68 -11.92
CA LEU A 445 4.45 13.33 -13.34
C LEU A 445 3.91 14.52 -14.15
N GLY A 446 2.95 15.27 -13.60
CA GLY A 446 2.38 16.46 -14.25
C GLY A 446 3.35 17.63 -14.44
N GLU A 447 4.45 17.64 -13.67
CA GLU A 447 5.48 18.68 -13.71
C GLU A 447 6.71 18.29 -14.56
N SER A 448 6.78 17.03 -14.97
CA SER A 448 7.93 16.47 -15.69
C SER A 448 8.16 17.07 -17.09
N GLY A 449 7.10 17.62 -17.70
CA GLY A 449 7.12 18.05 -19.09
C GLY A 449 7.16 16.93 -20.13
N ILE A 450 7.23 15.66 -19.71
CA ILE A 450 7.27 14.49 -20.60
C ILE A 450 5.86 14.11 -21.01
N ALA A 451 5.60 14.06 -22.32
CA ALA A 451 4.30 13.68 -22.86
C ALA A 451 4.20 12.17 -23.12
N PRO A 452 3.03 11.54 -22.94
CA PRO A 452 2.81 10.13 -23.28
C PRO A 452 3.19 9.80 -24.73
N ALA A 453 2.93 10.69 -25.68
CA ALA A 453 3.27 10.52 -27.09
C ALA A 453 4.79 10.37 -27.35
N GLN A 454 5.62 11.07 -26.58
CA GLN A 454 7.08 10.95 -26.68
C GLN A 454 7.55 9.57 -26.21
N VAL A 455 6.98 9.06 -25.11
CA VAL A 455 7.30 7.71 -24.62
C VAL A 455 6.81 6.65 -25.61
N ALA A 456 5.64 6.85 -26.22
CA ALA A 456 5.14 5.98 -27.29
C ALA A 456 6.08 5.95 -28.51
N SER A 457 6.56 7.11 -28.97
CA SER A 457 7.53 7.24 -30.07
C SER A 457 8.83 6.51 -29.75
N LEU A 458 9.39 6.72 -28.55
CA LEU A 458 10.60 6.04 -28.09
C LEU A 458 10.42 4.52 -28.01
N ALA A 459 9.26 4.07 -27.49
CA ALA A 459 8.93 2.64 -27.41
C ALA A 459 8.83 1.99 -28.80
N LYS A 460 8.29 2.71 -29.78
CA LYS A 460 8.20 2.25 -31.16
C LYS A 460 9.60 2.08 -31.77
N LEU A 461 10.48 3.05 -31.63
CA LEU A 461 11.88 2.97 -32.09
C LEU A 461 12.62 1.76 -31.50
N LEU A 462 12.39 1.46 -30.22
CA LEU A 462 12.92 0.27 -29.56
C LEU A 462 12.28 -1.04 -30.08
N ALA A 463 10.96 -1.06 -30.22
CA ALA A 463 10.23 -2.26 -30.65
C ALA A 463 10.57 -2.68 -32.10
N GLU A 464 10.89 -1.68 -32.94
CA GLU A 464 11.32 -1.85 -34.33
C GLU A 464 12.83 -2.13 -34.47
N ASP A 465 13.54 -2.27 -33.35
CA ASP A 465 15.01 -2.42 -33.31
C ASP A 465 15.74 -1.27 -34.08
N THR A 466 15.12 -0.09 -34.17
CA THR A 466 15.73 1.10 -34.82
C THR A 466 16.86 1.66 -33.96
N ILE A 467 16.72 1.54 -32.62
CA ILE A 467 17.76 1.88 -31.65
C ILE A 467 17.91 0.75 -30.62
N SER A 468 19.06 0.66 -29.98
CA SER A 468 19.31 -0.28 -28.89
C SER A 468 18.76 0.23 -27.56
N SER A 469 18.62 -0.66 -26.55
CA SER A 469 18.18 -0.28 -25.21
C SER A 469 19.08 0.78 -24.55
N ASN A 470 20.40 0.70 -24.77
CA ASN A 470 21.32 1.72 -24.25
C ASN A 470 21.11 3.08 -24.90
N GLN A 471 20.88 3.09 -26.23
CA GLN A 471 20.57 4.33 -26.95
C GLN A 471 19.21 4.90 -26.52
N ALA A 472 18.23 4.05 -26.24
CA ALA A 472 16.93 4.51 -25.74
C ALA A 472 17.03 5.21 -24.38
N HIS A 473 17.89 4.73 -23.48
CA HIS A 473 18.17 5.39 -22.22
C HIS A 473 18.77 6.79 -22.45
N GLU A 474 19.77 6.90 -23.34
CA GLU A 474 20.38 8.18 -23.71
C GLU A 474 19.36 9.12 -24.38
N VAL A 475 18.51 8.61 -25.28
CA VAL A 475 17.45 9.39 -25.92
C VAL A 475 16.44 9.87 -24.87
N PHE A 476 16.08 9.03 -23.90
CA PHE A 476 15.15 9.38 -22.83
C PHE A 476 15.71 10.53 -21.97
N GLU A 477 16.98 10.49 -21.56
CA GLU A 477 17.63 11.56 -20.81
C GLU A 477 17.59 12.88 -21.57
N VAL A 478 17.98 12.87 -22.85
CA VAL A 478 17.95 14.08 -23.69
C VAL A 478 16.54 14.61 -23.88
N MET A 479 15.58 13.71 -24.14
CA MET A 479 14.16 14.05 -24.28
C MET A 479 13.62 14.71 -23.01
N ALA A 480 13.97 14.18 -21.84
CA ALA A 480 13.55 14.73 -20.55
C ALA A 480 14.12 16.13 -20.27
N GLU A 481 15.34 16.41 -20.76
CA GLU A 481 15.98 17.72 -20.59
C GLU A 481 15.53 18.76 -21.64
N SER A 482 15.41 18.34 -22.91
CA SER A 482 15.15 19.26 -24.02
C SER A 482 13.67 19.42 -24.35
N GLY A 483 12.83 18.43 -24.03
CA GLY A 483 11.44 18.34 -24.49
C GLY A 483 11.30 17.94 -25.97
N ASP A 484 12.39 17.62 -26.66
CA ASP A 484 12.38 17.26 -28.06
C ASP A 484 11.76 15.87 -28.32
N ASP A 485 11.29 15.63 -29.53
CA ASP A 485 10.77 14.34 -29.96
C ASP A 485 11.89 13.29 -30.09
N PRO A 486 11.71 12.06 -29.63
CA PRO A 486 12.69 10.98 -29.75
C PRO A 486 13.21 10.73 -31.16
N GLU A 487 12.34 10.76 -32.18
CA GLU A 487 12.78 10.56 -33.58
C GLU A 487 13.76 11.64 -34.01
N LYS A 488 13.49 12.90 -33.66
CA LYS A 488 14.40 14.03 -33.94
C LYS A 488 15.76 13.84 -33.25
N ILE A 489 15.77 13.45 -31.96
CA ILE A 489 17.00 13.20 -31.20
C ILE A 489 17.82 12.08 -31.83
N VAL A 490 17.16 10.98 -32.23
CA VAL A 490 17.80 9.82 -32.88
C VAL A 490 18.43 10.21 -34.22
N ASP A 491 17.73 11.03 -35.02
CA ASP A 491 18.23 11.48 -36.32
C ASP A 491 19.37 12.46 -36.19
N GLU A 492 19.27 13.46 -35.32
CA GLU A 492 20.32 14.47 -35.08
C GLU A 492 21.62 13.86 -34.53
N ARG A 493 21.49 12.80 -33.71
CA ARG A 493 22.65 12.09 -33.13
C ARG A 493 23.14 10.90 -33.94
N GLY A 494 22.47 10.58 -35.07
CA GLY A 494 22.85 9.47 -35.92
C GLY A 494 22.79 8.10 -35.24
N MET A 495 21.79 7.91 -34.35
CA MET A 495 21.66 6.71 -33.51
C MET A 495 20.92 5.55 -34.19
N ARG A 496 20.39 5.74 -35.40
CA ARG A 496 19.69 4.66 -36.11
C ARG A 496 20.60 3.47 -36.36
N GLN A 497 20.15 2.29 -35.98
CA GLN A 497 20.89 1.06 -36.21
C GLN A 497 20.84 0.70 -37.71
N VAL A 498 22.00 0.30 -38.22
CA VAL A 498 22.11 -0.27 -39.55
C VAL A 498 21.63 -1.74 -39.50
N SER A 499 20.49 -2.01 -40.11
CA SER A 499 19.89 -3.35 -40.18
C SER A 499 19.97 -3.96 -41.62
N ASP A 500 20.69 -3.32 -42.53
CA ASP A 500 20.94 -3.87 -43.85
C ASP A 500 22.03 -4.96 -43.79
N THR A 501 21.64 -6.20 -44.05
CA THR A 501 22.55 -7.35 -44.04
C THR A 501 23.71 -7.19 -45.05
N GLY A 502 23.46 -6.51 -46.18
CA GLY A 502 24.49 -6.21 -47.17
C GLY A 502 25.57 -5.26 -46.67
N ALA A 503 25.19 -4.29 -45.82
CA ALA A 503 26.12 -3.37 -45.18
C ALA A 503 26.85 -3.99 -43.97
N LEU A 504 26.22 -4.95 -43.27
CA LEU A 504 26.79 -5.60 -42.09
C LEU A 504 27.72 -6.79 -42.43
N GLN A 505 27.48 -7.50 -43.52
CA GLN A 505 28.29 -8.66 -43.90
C GLN A 505 29.79 -8.35 -44.05
N PRO A 506 30.21 -7.25 -44.71
CA PRO A 506 31.63 -6.91 -44.79
C PRO A 506 32.30 -6.69 -43.42
N ILE A 507 31.55 -6.17 -42.43
CA ILE A 507 32.04 -5.99 -41.06
C ILE A 507 32.25 -7.35 -40.39
N VAL A 508 31.30 -8.28 -40.59
CA VAL A 508 31.41 -9.66 -40.08
C VAL A 508 32.64 -10.34 -40.69
N ASP A 509 32.83 -10.26 -41.97
CA ASP A 509 33.96 -10.87 -42.68
C ASP A 509 35.30 -10.29 -42.20
N GLN A 510 35.38 -8.99 -42.02
CA GLN A 510 36.55 -8.31 -41.46
C GLN A 510 36.87 -8.80 -40.03
N VAL A 511 35.85 -8.92 -39.17
CA VAL A 511 36.01 -9.35 -37.78
C VAL A 511 36.41 -10.83 -37.70
N LEU A 512 35.82 -11.69 -38.55
CA LEU A 512 36.18 -13.09 -38.61
C LEU A 512 37.63 -13.30 -39.10
N ALA A 513 38.09 -12.47 -40.01
CA ALA A 513 39.49 -12.47 -40.46
C ALA A 513 40.45 -11.99 -39.38
N ALA A 514 40.07 -10.97 -38.61
CA ALA A 514 40.89 -10.42 -37.52
C ALA A 514 40.89 -11.29 -36.28
N CYS A 515 39.85 -12.07 -36.05
CA CYS A 515 39.65 -12.92 -34.86
C CYS A 515 39.59 -14.40 -35.22
N SER A 516 40.52 -14.86 -36.08
CA SER A 516 40.57 -16.23 -36.61
C SER A 516 40.60 -17.31 -35.54
N ASP A 517 41.31 -17.08 -34.43
CA ASP A 517 41.43 -18.03 -33.31
C ASP A 517 40.10 -18.23 -32.60
N GLN A 518 39.35 -17.16 -32.41
CA GLN A 518 38.01 -17.19 -31.77
C GLN A 518 36.98 -17.81 -32.72
N ALA A 519 37.09 -17.51 -34.03
CA ALA A 519 36.25 -18.14 -35.04
C ALA A 519 36.48 -19.66 -35.09
N GLN A 520 37.74 -20.12 -34.96
CA GLN A 520 38.05 -21.53 -34.86
C GLN A 520 37.52 -22.17 -33.57
N GLN A 521 37.68 -21.51 -32.41
CA GLN A 521 37.12 -21.99 -31.13
C GLN A 521 35.60 -22.20 -31.22
N TYR A 522 34.87 -21.32 -31.94
CA TYR A 522 33.44 -21.50 -32.14
C TYR A 522 33.13 -22.75 -32.98
N ARG A 523 33.87 -22.96 -34.07
CA ARG A 523 33.75 -24.17 -34.92
C ARG A 523 34.10 -25.44 -34.15
N ASP A 524 35.03 -25.37 -33.22
CA ASP A 524 35.44 -26.48 -32.33
C ASP A 524 34.42 -26.75 -31.18
N GLY A 525 33.27 -26.05 -31.19
CA GLY A 525 32.14 -26.28 -30.26
C GLY A 525 32.00 -25.30 -29.10
N ASN A 526 32.91 -24.35 -28.94
CA ASN A 526 32.79 -23.33 -27.87
C ASN A 526 31.85 -22.19 -28.29
N GLN A 527 30.55 -22.43 -28.18
CA GLN A 527 29.52 -21.44 -28.56
C GLN A 527 29.56 -20.14 -27.76
N LYS A 528 30.19 -20.11 -26.57
CA LYS A 528 30.26 -18.90 -25.73
C LYS A 528 31.08 -17.77 -26.34
N VAL A 529 31.95 -18.09 -27.29
CA VAL A 529 32.81 -17.11 -28.00
C VAL A 529 32.02 -16.20 -28.93
N ILE A 530 30.80 -16.59 -29.34
CA ILE A 530 29.96 -15.77 -30.22
C ILE A 530 29.69 -14.36 -29.64
N GLY A 531 29.49 -14.24 -28.33
CA GLY A 531 29.30 -12.95 -27.67
C GLY A 531 30.50 -12.01 -27.81
N PHE A 532 31.73 -12.55 -27.79
CA PHE A 532 32.94 -11.79 -28.05
C PHE A 532 33.00 -11.29 -29.49
N LEU A 533 32.68 -12.15 -30.46
CA LEU A 533 32.68 -11.81 -31.90
C LEU A 533 31.64 -10.74 -32.20
N VAL A 534 30.41 -10.84 -31.62
CA VAL A 534 29.39 -9.80 -31.73
C VAL A 534 29.90 -8.47 -31.16
N GLY A 535 30.58 -8.49 -30.01
CA GLY A 535 31.19 -7.30 -29.42
C GLY A 535 32.25 -6.65 -30.32
N GLN A 536 33.06 -7.45 -31.07
CA GLN A 536 34.00 -6.92 -32.04
C GLN A 536 33.30 -6.33 -33.26
N CYS A 537 32.21 -6.95 -33.76
CA CYS A 537 31.39 -6.39 -34.84
C CYS A 537 30.76 -5.05 -34.41
N MET A 538 30.24 -4.96 -33.18
CA MET A 538 29.71 -3.74 -32.63
C MET A 538 30.76 -2.63 -32.52
N LYS A 539 31.99 -2.98 -32.13
CA LYS A 539 33.12 -2.04 -32.13
C LYS A 539 33.52 -1.59 -33.52
N ALA A 540 33.56 -2.48 -34.46
CA ALA A 540 33.90 -2.18 -35.86
C ALA A 540 32.85 -1.30 -36.54
N SER A 541 31.56 -1.51 -36.24
CA SER A 541 30.43 -0.67 -36.70
C SER A 541 30.25 0.62 -35.87
N ARG A 542 31.15 0.94 -34.91
CA ARG A 542 31.03 2.09 -34.01
C ARG A 542 29.70 2.12 -33.25
N GLY A 543 29.14 0.95 -32.93
CA GLY A 543 27.88 0.83 -32.22
C GLY A 543 26.62 0.98 -33.06
N THR A 544 26.73 1.18 -34.37
CA THR A 544 25.57 1.41 -35.27
C THR A 544 24.97 0.13 -35.83
N GLY A 545 25.67 -1.02 -35.80
CA GLY A 545 25.16 -2.28 -36.31
C GLY A 545 24.15 -2.95 -35.34
N ASN A 546 23.16 -3.66 -35.89
CA ASN A 546 22.20 -4.42 -35.08
C ASN A 546 22.87 -5.68 -34.49
N PRO A 547 22.97 -5.81 -33.13
CA PRO A 547 23.64 -6.95 -32.51
C PRO A 547 23.00 -8.31 -32.82
N LYS A 548 21.67 -8.36 -33.01
CA LYS A 548 20.96 -9.60 -33.37
C LYS A 548 21.35 -10.06 -34.75
N LEU A 549 21.37 -9.14 -35.73
CA LEU A 549 21.79 -9.45 -37.08
C LEU A 549 23.26 -9.84 -37.16
N PHE A 550 24.14 -9.18 -36.38
CA PHE A 550 25.53 -9.63 -36.26
C PHE A 550 25.62 -11.05 -35.73
N ASN A 551 24.82 -11.43 -34.75
CA ASN A 551 24.79 -12.79 -34.20
C ASN A 551 24.34 -13.80 -35.28
N GLU A 552 23.29 -13.46 -36.03
CA GLU A 552 22.77 -14.30 -37.11
C GLU A 552 23.79 -14.46 -38.25
N LEU A 553 24.37 -13.36 -38.71
CA LEU A 553 25.38 -13.37 -39.77
C LEU A 553 26.66 -14.12 -39.34
N LEU A 554 27.11 -13.92 -38.10
CA LEU A 554 28.25 -14.67 -37.54
C LEU A 554 27.96 -16.17 -37.47
N ARG A 555 26.77 -16.58 -37.02
CA ARG A 555 26.37 -17.99 -37.00
C ARG A 555 26.30 -18.58 -38.43
N ALA A 556 25.73 -17.84 -39.38
CA ALA A 556 25.66 -18.26 -40.76
C ALA A 556 27.04 -18.40 -41.40
N SER A 557 28.00 -17.52 -41.04
CA SER A 557 29.37 -17.53 -41.56
C SER A 557 30.29 -18.55 -40.90
N LEU A 558 29.99 -18.97 -39.69
CA LEU A 558 30.82 -19.92 -38.89
C LEU A 558 30.37 -21.38 -39.06
N GLY A 559 29.12 -21.61 -39.45
CA GLY A 559 28.52 -22.94 -39.67
C GLY A 559 27.71 -23.39 -38.49
#